data_f871ab096856f28b4ba6209ae015dab5
#
_entry.id   f871ab096856f28b4ba6209ae015dab5
#
_cell.length_a   1.000
_cell.length_b   1.000
_cell.length_c   1.000
_cell.angle_alpha   90.00
_cell.angle_beta   90.00
_cell.angle_gamma   90.00
#
_symmetry.space_group_name_H-M   'P 1'
#
loop_
_entity.id
_entity.type
_entity.pdbx_description
1 polymer ?
#
loop_
_entity_poly.entity_id
_entity_poly.type
_entity_poly.pdbx_seq_one_letter_code
_entity_poly.pdbx_strand_id
1 'polypeptide(L)'
;MYLIERHIIKNSKELDGICFRSKNLYNRALYLVRQHYFETKKYLNYYDINRIMIDSKDTDYYSLPCKVSNEILKLLDRNFKSFFALIKKKKDNKYDKSIKIPKYLDKQGKNIVVLPKQSISKTYIRKGLIKLSSLSIEIPTKVTESNLVEVRILPRNNHYIVEITYKVEDKEVARLQSLLKGNKKHLKELIR
;
A
#
# COMPACT_ATOMS: atom_id res chain seq x y z
N MET A 1 -14.81 -6.65 -10.04
CA MET A 1 -14.78 -5.89 -8.77
C MET A 1 -13.56 -6.27 -7.96
N TYR A 2 -13.04 -5.39 -7.04
CA TYR A 2 -11.94 -5.73 -6.13
C TYR A 2 -12.48 -5.94 -4.72
N LEU A 3 -12.01 -6.98 -4.05
CA LEU A 3 -12.32 -7.30 -2.67
C LEU A 3 -11.03 -7.35 -1.84
N ILE A 4 -11.17 -7.27 -0.51
CA ILE A 4 -10.06 -7.27 0.43
C ILE A 4 -10.35 -8.31 1.52
N GLU A 5 -9.42 -9.26 1.69
CA GLU A 5 -9.35 -10.15 2.84
C GLU A 5 -8.40 -9.52 3.87
N ARG A 6 -8.78 -9.49 5.16
CA ARG A 6 -8.02 -8.84 6.23
C ARG A 6 -7.59 -9.81 7.31
N HIS A 7 -6.33 -9.71 7.72
CA HIS A 7 -5.76 -10.45 8.83
C HIS A 7 -5.12 -9.49 9.83
N ILE A 8 -5.26 -9.78 11.12
CA ILE A 8 -4.68 -8.99 12.20
C ILE A 8 -3.50 -9.76 12.77
N ILE A 9 -2.32 -9.13 12.78
CA ILE A 9 -1.09 -9.69 13.35
C ILE A 9 -0.65 -8.78 14.50
N LYS A 10 -0.50 -9.36 15.70
CA LYS A 10 -0.04 -8.63 16.88
C LYS A 10 1.47 -8.86 17.10
N ASN A 11 2.15 -7.86 17.67
CA ASN A 11 3.52 -7.97 18.22
C ASN A 11 4.54 -8.63 17.28
N SER A 12 4.64 -8.15 16.03
CA SER A 12 5.61 -8.67 15.06
C SER A 12 6.81 -7.73 14.89
N LYS A 13 7.97 -8.12 15.41
CA LYS A 13 9.24 -7.41 15.19
C LYS A 13 9.63 -7.33 13.72
N GLU A 14 9.31 -8.34 12.93
CA GLU A 14 9.58 -8.35 11.48
C GLU A 14 8.76 -7.28 10.75
N LEU A 15 7.45 -7.18 11.07
CA LEU A 15 6.58 -6.15 10.52
C LEU A 15 6.97 -4.75 11.02
N ASP A 16 7.42 -4.63 12.28
CA ASP A 16 7.98 -3.39 12.80
C ASP A 16 9.17 -2.95 11.95
N GLY A 17 10.13 -3.83 11.72
CA GLY A 17 11.34 -3.53 10.97
C GLY A 17 11.06 -3.12 9.53
N ILE A 18 10.21 -3.84 8.79
CA ILE A 18 9.92 -3.52 7.39
C ILE A 18 9.11 -2.22 7.26
N CYS A 19 8.13 -1.96 8.13
CA CYS A 19 7.35 -0.73 8.13
C CYS A 19 8.19 0.49 8.55
N PHE A 20 9.15 0.31 9.45
CA PHE A 20 10.09 1.37 9.83
C PHE A 20 11.04 1.71 8.66
N ARG A 21 11.65 0.71 8.01
CA ARG A 21 12.47 0.93 6.80
C ARG A 21 11.66 1.57 5.67
N SER A 22 10.41 1.16 5.48
CA SER A 22 9.50 1.80 4.52
C SER A 22 9.31 3.29 4.80
N LYS A 23 9.18 3.69 6.06
CA LYS A 23 9.11 5.10 6.47
C LYS A 23 10.41 5.85 6.18
N ASN A 24 11.56 5.23 6.45
CA ASN A 24 12.86 5.85 6.16
C ASN A 24 13.00 6.15 4.66
N LEU A 25 12.75 5.15 3.81
CA LEU A 25 12.80 5.33 2.36
C LEU A 25 11.81 6.39 1.87
N TYR A 26 10.56 6.39 2.39
CA TYR A 26 9.59 7.43 2.04
C TYR A 26 10.11 8.83 2.39
N ASN A 27 10.64 9.03 3.60
CA ASN A 27 11.17 10.31 4.04
C ASN A 27 12.42 10.72 3.24
N ARG A 28 13.31 9.79 2.92
CA ARG A 28 14.49 10.02 2.10
C ARG A 28 14.09 10.48 0.68
N ALA A 29 13.17 9.77 0.04
CA ALA A 29 12.65 10.13 -1.27
C ALA A 29 11.92 11.48 -1.24
N LEU A 30 11.11 11.74 -0.23
CA LEU A 30 10.43 13.02 -0.03
C LEU A 30 11.42 14.18 0.10
N TYR A 31 12.53 13.97 0.82
CA TYR A 31 13.60 14.96 0.93
C TYR A 31 14.15 15.32 -0.45
N LEU A 32 14.53 14.33 -1.27
CA LEU A 32 15.05 14.55 -2.62
C LEU A 32 14.07 15.33 -3.51
N VAL A 33 12.79 14.91 -3.53
CA VAL A 33 11.76 15.59 -4.32
C VAL A 33 11.58 17.04 -3.88
N ARG A 34 11.54 17.29 -2.57
CA ARG A 34 11.35 18.65 -2.05
C ARG A 34 12.54 19.55 -2.32
N GLN A 35 13.77 19.10 -2.08
CA GLN A 35 14.98 19.86 -2.38
C GLN A 35 15.01 20.24 -3.86
N HIS A 36 14.91 19.28 -4.75
CA HIS A 36 14.90 19.54 -6.18
C HIS A 36 13.78 20.50 -6.61
N TYR A 37 12.57 20.33 -6.07
CA TYR A 37 11.44 21.19 -6.40
C TYR A 37 11.63 22.64 -5.90
N PHE A 38 12.18 22.84 -4.71
CA PHE A 38 12.43 24.18 -4.19
C PHE A 38 13.56 24.89 -4.93
N GLU A 39 14.59 24.17 -5.36
CA GLU A 39 15.73 24.71 -6.12
C GLU A 39 15.37 24.99 -7.58
N THR A 40 14.72 24.06 -8.25
CA THR A 40 14.54 24.10 -9.71
C THR A 40 13.13 24.42 -10.17
N LYS A 41 12.13 24.38 -9.26
CA LYS A 41 10.69 24.40 -9.54
C LYS A 41 10.20 23.25 -10.43
N LYS A 42 11.05 22.24 -10.69
CA LYS A 42 10.72 21.04 -11.45
C LYS A 42 10.41 19.89 -10.51
N TYR A 43 9.46 19.06 -10.90
CA TYR A 43 9.07 17.89 -10.13
C TYR A 43 9.85 16.64 -10.58
N LEU A 44 10.41 15.90 -9.63
CA LEU A 44 10.97 14.58 -9.88
C LEU A 44 9.86 13.53 -9.80
N ASN A 45 9.60 12.85 -10.90
CA ASN A 45 8.64 11.74 -10.93
C ASN A 45 9.26 10.45 -10.38
N TYR A 46 8.45 9.38 -10.33
CA TYR A 46 8.90 8.06 -9.86
C TYR A 46 10.19 7.58 -10.56
N TYR A 47 10.29 7.72 -11.87
CA TYR A 47 11.44 7.21 -12.63
C TYR A 47 12.72 7.99 -12.32
N ASP A 48 12.61 9.30 -12.15
CA ASP A 48 13.74 10.16 -11.79
C ASP A 48 14.27 9.81 -10.40
N ILE A 49 13.36 9.69 -9.40
CA ILE A 49 13.74 9.33 -8.04
C ILE A 49 14.36 7.94 -7.99
N ASN A 50 13.76 6.97 -8.68
CA ASN A 50 14.25 5.60 -8.73
C ASN A 50 15.68 5.53 -9.30
N ARG A 51 15.95 6.27 -10.37
CA ARG A 51 17.29 6.37 -10.97
C ARG A 51 18.28 6.95 -9.98
N ILE A 52 17.95 8.11 -9.35
CA ILE A 52 18.81 8.75 -8.35
C ILE A 52 19.17 7.79 -7.22
N MET A 53 18.18 7.06 -6.69
CA MET A 53 18.37 6.10 -5.60
C MET A 53 19.29 4.93 -5.99
N ILE A 54 19.15 4.44 -7.22
CA ILE A 54 19.98 3.35 -7.76
C ILE A 54 21.41 3.85 -7.99
N ASP A 55 21.59 4.98 -8.67
CA ASP A 55 22.88 5.54 -9.03
C ASP A 55 23.70 5.94 -7.78
N SER A 56 23.02 6.47 -6.75
CA SER A 56 23.64 6.82 -5.47
C SER A 56 23.85 5.63 -4.53
N LYS A 57 23.40 4.44 -4.87
CA LYS A 57 23.39 3.24 -4.01
C LYS A 57 22.76 3.54 -2.65
N ASP A 58 21.62 4.23 -2.63
CA ASP A 58 20.97 4.72 -1.43
C ASP A 58 20.65 3.58 -0.45
N THR A 59 21.11 3.70 0.79
CA THR A 59 21.01 2.63 1.80
C THR A 59 19.56 2.33 2.18
N ASP A 60 18.69 3.34 2.28
CA ASP A 60 17.28 3.14 2.59
C ASP A 60 16.56 2.40 1.45
N TYR A 61 16.92 2.68 0.20
CA TYR A 61 16.37 1.99 -0.98
C TYR A 61 16.74 0.50 -0.98
N TYR A 62 18.00 0.18 -0.72
CA TYR A 62 18.50 -1.21 -0.72
C TYR A 62 18.21 -1.98 0.58
N SER A 63 17.77 -1.30 1.64
CA SER A 63 17.35 -1.95 2.90
C SER A 63 16.06 -2.78 2.78
N LEU A 64 15.34 -2.63 1.68
CA LEU A 64 14.06 -3.28 1.41
C LEU A 64 14.14 -4.13 0.12
N PRO A 65 13.26 -5.13 -0.04
CA PRO A 65 13.13 -5.81 -1.32
C PRO A 65 12.80 -4.81 -2.44
N CYS A 66 13.47 -4.89 -3.58
CA CYS A 66 13.37 -3.95 -4.70
C CYS A 66 11.93 -3.61 -5.10
N LYS A 67 11.01 -4.60 -5.15
CA LYS A 67 9.60 -4.36 -5.48
C LYS A 67 8.89 -3.52 -4.43
N VAL A 68 9.23 -3.70 -3.15
CA VAL A 68 8.68 -2.91 -2.05
C VAL A 68 9.20 -1.47 -2.14
N SER A 69 10.52 -1.28 -2.34
CA SER A 69 11.11 0.05 -2.53
C SER A 69 10.43 0.81 -3.68
N ASN A 70 10.22 0.14 -4.81
CA ASN A 70 9.55 0.73 -5.96
C ASN A 70 8.10 1.16 -5.63
N GLU A 71 7.34 0.36 -4.87
CA GLU A 71 5.97 0.74 -4.50
C GLU A 71 5.92 1.93 -3.54
N ILE A 72 6.93 2.08 -2.65
CA ILE A 72 7.04 3.26 -1.78
C ILE A 72 7.32 4.52 -2.60
N LEU A 73 8.22 4.46 -3.59
CA LEU A 73 8.48 5.60 -4.48
C LEU A 73 7.26 5.96 -5.33
N LYS A 74 6.54 4.97 -5.84
CA LYS A 74 5.27 5.18 -6.56
C LYS A 74 4.17 5.78 -5.66
N LEU A 75 4.13 5.40 -4.38
CA LEU A 75 3.21 6.00 -3.41
C LEU A 75 3.50 7.49 -3.24
N LEU A 76 4.77 7.86 -3.09
CA LEU A 76 5.19 9.27 -3.00
C LEU A 76 4.82 10.03 -4.27
N ASP A 77 5.08 9.47 -5.45
CA ASP A 77 4.72 10.06 -6.74
C ASP A 77 3.21 10.32 -6.85
N ARG A 78 2.37 9.34 -6.43
CA ARG A 78 0.91 9.52 -6.37
C ARG A 78 0.50 10.65 -5.43
N ASN A 79 1.16 10.78 -4.28
CA ASN A 79 0.88 11.85 -3.31
C ASN A 79 1.17 13.24 -3.91
N PHE A 80 2.29 13.39 -4.63
CA PHE A 80 2.62 14.66 -5.31
C PHE A 80 1.69 14.94 -6.49
N LYS A 81 1.35 13.94 -7.29
CA LYS A 81 0.36 14.09 -8.38
C LYS A 81 -1.00 14.57 -7.84
N SER A 82 -1.44 14.00 -6.72
CA SER A 82 -2.67 14.45 -6.05
C SER A 82 -2.54 15.88 -5.53
N PHE A 83 -1.40 16.25 -4.95
CA PHE A 83 -1.12 17.61 -4.49
C PHE A 83 -1.19 18.61 -5.65
N PHE A 84 -0.53 18.35 -6.78
CA PHE A 84 -0.58 19.24 -7.94
C PHE A 84 -1.96 19.32 -8.58
N ALA A 85 -2.70 18.19 -8.63
CA ALA A 85 -4.08 18.17 -9.12
C ALA A 85 -5.01 19.06 -8.26
N LEU A 86 -4.83 19.04 -6.93
CA LEU A 86 -5.59 19.91 -6.02
C LEU A 86 -5.21 21.39 -6.21
N ILE A 87 -3.92 21.72 -6.41
CA ILE A 87 -3.49 23.10 -6.71
C ILE A 87 -4.17 23.59 -7.99
N LYS A 88 -4.20 22.76 -9.03
CA LYS A 88 -4.90 23.11 -10.28
C LYS A 88 -6.39 23.38 -10.04
N LYS A 89 -7.08 22.49 -9.33
CA LYS A 89 -8.51 22.68 -8.97
C LYS A 89 -8.74 23.95 -8.17
N LYS A 90 -7.84 24.32 -7.27
CA LYS A 90 -7.94 25.55 -6.49
C LYS A 90 -7.79 26.79 -7.37
N LYS A 91 -6.86 26.77 -8.34
CA LYS A 91 -6.73 27.86 -9.33
C LYS A 91 -8.00 28.03 -10.18
N ASP A 92 -8.68 26.93 -10.48
CA ASP A 92 -9.95 26.92 -11.22
C ASP A 92 -11.18 27.21 -10.32
N ASN A 93 -11.01 27.69 -9.08
CA ASN A 93 -12.05 27.93 -8.08
C ASN A 93 -12.97 26.72 -7.80
N LYS A 94 -12.45 25.49 -7.99
CA LYS A 94 -13.17 24.22 -7.77
C LYS A 94 -12.80 23.53 -6.46
N TYR A 95 -12.04 24.20 -5.59
CA TYR A 95 -11.56 23.63 -4.32
C TYR A 95 -11.19 24.73 -3.31
N ASP A 96 -11.87 24.78 -2.15
CA ASP A 96 -11.73 25.86 -1.17
C ASP A 96 -10.83 25.52 0.02
N LYS A 97 -10.50 24.23 0.23
CA LYS A 97 -9.71 23.82 1.39
C LYS A 97 -8.23 24.17 1.25
N SER A 98 -7.53 24.29 2.38
CA SER A 98 -6.08 24.46 2.39
C SER A 98 -5.38 23.23 1.83
N ILE A 99 -4.45 23.44 0.88
CA ILE A 99 -3.67 22.37 0.25
C ILE A 99 -2.29 22.37 0.90
N LYS A 100 -1.88 21.19 1.40
CA LYS A 100 -0.57 21.02 2.04
C LYS A 100 0.30 20.09 1.21
N ILE A 101 1.56 20.46 1.03
CA ILE A 101 2.56 19.59 0.41
C ILE A 101 2.71 18.30 1.26
N PRO A 102 3.00 17.13 0.63
CA PRO A 102 3.27 15.91 1.38
C PRO A 102 4.28 16.14 2.50
N LYS A 103 3.97 15.65 3.70
CA LYS A 103 4.79 15.84 4.90
C LYS A 103 5.67 14.63 5.17
N TYR A 104 6.77 14.86 5.90
CA TYR A 104 7.55 13.77 6.48
C TYR A 104 6.71 12.98 7.47
N LEU A 105 6.93 11.68 7.48
CA LEU A 105 6.42 10.79 8.50
C LEU A 105 7.25 10.96 9.78
N ASP A 106 6.62 10.72 10.92
CA ASP A 106 7.25 10.86 12.23
C ASP A 106 8.54 10.03 12.34
N LYS A 107 9.53 10.52 13.10
CA LYS A 107 10.84 9.88 13.28
C LYS A 107 10.70 8.45 13.80
N GLN A 108 9.82 8.22 14.76
CA GLN A 108 9.52 6.91 15.34
C GLN A 108 8.32 6.22 14.67
N GLY A 109 7.75 6.87 13.65
CA GLY A 109 6.59 6.35 12.93
C GLY A 109 6.90 5.16 12.02
N LYS A 110 5.85 4.62 11.46
CA LYS A 110 5.87 3.48 10.52
C LYS A 110 5.10 3.85 9.27
N ASN A 111 5.51 3.34 8.13
CA ASN A 111 4.79 3.51 6.86
C ASN A 111 4.16 2.19 6.41
N ILE A 112 3.18 2.30 5.54
CA ILE A 112 2.61 1.14 4.87
C ILE A 112 3.67 0.45 4.00
N VAL A 113 3.49 -0.87 3.83
CA VAL A 113 4.28 -1.67 2.89
C VAL A 113 3.32 -2.29 1.88
N VAL A 114 3.64 -2.16 0.60
CA VAL A 114 2.86 -2.76 -0.49
C VAL A 114 3.72 -3.80 -1.17
N LEU A 115 3.22 -5.02 -1.25
CA LEU A 115 3.83 -6.14 -1.94
C LEU A 115 2.96 -6.47 -3.17
N PRO A 116 3.39 -6.12 -4.38
CA PRO A 116 2.66 -6.45 -5.58
C PRO A 116 2.63 -7.98 -5.78
N LYS A 117 1.69 -8.49 -6.56
CA LYS A 117 1.52 -9.93 -6.86
C LYS A 117 2.85 -10.64 -7.17
N GLN A 118 3.75 -9.98 -7.89
CA GLN A 118 5.06 -10.53 -8.27
C GLN A 118 6.00 -10.79 -7.07
N SER A 119 5.74 -10.18 -5.90
CA SER A 119 6.52 -10.37 -4.67
C SER A 119 5.97 -11.49 -3.79
N ILE A 120 4.91 -12.16 -4.21
CA ILE A 120 4.27 -13.24 -3.45
C ILE A 120 4.64 -14.58 -4.08
N SER A 121 5.04 -15.52 -3.24
CA SER A 121 5.43 -16.86 -3.70
C SER A 121 4.23 -17.63 -4.25
N LYS A 122 4.32 -18.01 -5.53
CA LYS A 122 3.29 -18.82 -6.21
C LYS A 122 3.10 -20.19 -5.55
N THR A 123 4.19 -20.79 -5.07
CA THR A 123 4.15 -22.10 -4.41
C THR A 123 3.34 -22.04 -3.12
N TYR A 124 3.48 -20.98 -2.34
CA TYR A 124 2.74 -20.82 -1.09
C TYR A 124 1.26 -20.51 -1.34
N ILE A 125 0.96 -19.63 -2.30
CA ILE A 125 -0.45 -19.29 -2.58
C ILE A 125 -1.24 -20.51 -3.10
N ARG A 126 -0.61 -21.41 -3.85
CA ARG A 126 -1.22 -22.69 -4.27
C ARG A 126 -1.53 -23.63 -3.09
N LYS A 127 -0.83 -23.46 -1.97
CA LYS A 127 -1.10 -24.17 -0.70
C LYS A 127 -2.10 -23.41 0.19
N GLY A 128 -2.73 -22.34 -0.29
CA GLY A 128 -3.65 -21.50 0.50
C GLY A 128 -2.96 -20.61 1.52
N LEU A 129 -1.69 -20.25 1.27
CA LEU A 129 -0.89 -19.40 2.15
C LEU A 129 -0.30 -18.20 1.40
N ILE A 130 -0.31 -17.04 2.01
CA ILE A 130 0.51 -15.90 1.59
C ILE A 130 1.78 -15.91 2.42
N LYS A 131 2.93 -16.12 1.77
CA LYS A 131 4.24 -15.89 2.37
C LYS A 131 4.78 -14.56 1.87
N LEU A 132 5.05 -13.67 2.82
CA LEU A 132 5.59 -12.35 2.52
C LEU A 132 7.09 -12.46 2.25
N SER A 133 7.56 -11.92 1.12
CA SER A 133 8.98 -11.93 0.74
C SER A 133 9.82 -11.31 1.85
N SER A 134 10.92 -11.96 2.20
CA SER A 134 11.85 -11.59 3.28
C SER A 134 11.30 -11.58 4.71
N LEU A 135 10.11 -12.15 4.93
CA LEU A 135 9.54 -12.33 6.26
C LEU A 135 9.24 -13.81 6.50
N SER A 136 9.27 -14.23 7.77
CA SER A 136 8.91 -15.60 8.16
C SER A 136 7.39 -15.81 8.25
N ILE A 137 6.60 -14.75 8.09
CA ILE A 137 5.17 -14.72 8.30
C ILE A 137 4.43 -15.42 7.16
N GLU A 138 3.60 -16.39 7.52
CA GLU A 138 2.68 -17.08 6.62
C GLU A 138 1.24 -16.81 7.05
N ILE A 139 0.38 -16.46 6.10
CA ILE A 139 -0.99 -16.05 6.35
C ILE A 139 -1.91 -16.96 5.55
N PRO A 140 -2.85 -17.68 6.19
CA PRO A 140 -3.83 -18.49 5.47
C PRO A 140 -4.75 -17.60 4.64
N THR A 141 -5.06 -18.02 3.41
CA THR A 141 -5.93 -17.28 2.50
C THR A 141 -6.73 -18.19 1.61
N LYS A 142 -7.90 -17.70 1.20
CA LYS A 142 -8.74 -18.34 0.16
C LYS A 142 -8.48 -17.74 -1.23
N VAL A 143 -7.64 -16.71 -1.32
CA VAL A 143 -7.31 -16.04 -2.58
C VAL A 143 -6.40 -16.92 -3.43
N THR A 144 -6.70 -17.04 -4.72
CA THR A 144 -5.92 -17.82 -5.68
C THR A 144 -4.85 -16.97 -6.37
N GLU A 145 -3.85 -17.62 -6.98
CA GLU A 145 -2.81 -16.93 -7.75
C GLU A 145 -3.40 -16.08 -8.89
N SER A 146 -4.46 -16.55 -9.57
CA SER A 146 -5.10 -15.82 -10.66
C SER A 146 -5.71 -14.49 -10.20
N ASN A 147 -6.34 -14.51 -9.05
CA ASN A 147 -7.15 -13.41 -8.52
C ASN A 147 -6.36 -12.39 -7.70
N LEU A 148 -5.21 -12.79 -7.12
CA LEU A 148 -4.38 -11.93 -6.29
C LEU A 148 -3.91 -10.70 -7.08
N VAL A 149 -4.00 -9.53 -6.46
CA VAL A 149 -3.53 -8.24 -7.00
C VAL A 149 -2.31 -7.74 -6.23
N GLU A 150 -2.45 -7.55 -4.92
CA GLU A 150 -1.39 -7.08 -4.04
C GLU A 150 -1.69 -7.45 -2.58
N VAL A 151 -0.67 -7.39 -1.75
CA VAL A 151 -0.78 -7.48 -0.29
C VAL A 151 -0.28 -6.19 0.32
N ARG A 152 -1.04 -5.62 1.26
CA ARG A 152 -0.65 -4.41 1.99
C ARG A 152 -0.48 -4.72 3.46
N ILE A 153 0.54 -4.16 4.06
CA ILE A 153 0.77 -4.18 5.51
C ILE A 153 0.52 -2.78 6.02
N LEU A 154 -0.51 -2.62 6.86
CA LEU A 154 -0.89 -1.35 7.44
C LEU A 154 -0.55 -1.35 8.93
N PRO A 155 0.43 -0.55 9.36
CA PRO A 155 0.73 -0.41 10.78
C PRO A 155 -0.43 0.28 11.53
N ARG A 156 -0.75 -0.23 12.71
CA ARG A 156 -1.64 0.34 13.71
C ARG A 156 -0.92 0.44 15.04
N ASN A 157 -1.50 1.11 16.04
CA ASN A 157 -0.81 1.35 17.30
C ASN A 157 -0.23 0.06 17.94
N ASN A 158 -1.03 -1.00 18.04
CA ASN A 158 -0.65 -2.24 18.74
C ASN A 158 -0.72 -3.49 17.86
N HIS A 159 -0.94 -3.34 16.55
CA HIS A 159 -1.06 -4.47 15.63
C HIS A 159 -0.82 -4.03 14.19
N TYR A 160 -0.78 -5.01 13.30
CA TYR A 160 -0.72 -4.82 11.86
C TYR A 160 -1.98 -5.40 11.21
N ILE A 161 -2.52 -4.67 10.24
CA ILE A 161 -3.55 -5.21 9.36
C ILE A 161 -2.86 -5.61 8.06
N VAL A 162 -2.93 -6.88 7.71
CA VAL A 162 -2.51 -7.37 6.40
C VAL A 162 -3.74 -7.47 5.53
N GLU A 163 -3.77 -6.69 4.46
CA GLU A 163 -4.84 -6.66 3.47
C GLU A 163 -4.40 -7.41 2.22
N ILE A 164 -5.12 -8.43 1.84
CA ILE A 164 -4.93 -9.19 0.61
C ILE A 164 -6.00 -8.71 -0.38
N THR A 165 -5.59 -7.93 -1.37
CA THR A 165 -6.48 -7.41 -2.41
C THR A 165 -6.56 -8.41 -3.57
N TYR A 166 -7.78 -8.77 -3.97
CA TYR A 166 -8.01 -9.69 -5.06
C TYR A 166 -9.16 -9.26 -5.96
N LYS A 167 -9.13 -9.72 -7.20
CA LYS A 167 -10.15 -9.44 -8.21
C LYS A 167 -11.20 -10.55 -8.23
N VAL A 168 -12.46 -10.18 -8.31
CA VAL A 168 -13.60 -11.10 -8.43
C VAL A 168 -14.34 -10.77 -9.73
N GLU A 169 -14.78 -11.79 -10.45
CA GLU A 169 -15.60 -11.63 -11.64
C GLU A 169 -17.01 -11.14 -11.29
N ASP A 170 -17.63 -10.41 -12.20
CA ASP A 170 -18.93 -9.77 -11.92
C ASP A 170 -20.05 -10.79 -11.68
N LYS A 171 -19.99 -11.98 -12.28
CA LYS A 171 -20.94 -13.08 -12.03
C LYS A 171 -20.88 -13.57 -10.59
N GLU A 172 -19.69 -13.68 -10.01
CA GLU A 172 -19.48 -14.10 -8.63
C GLU A 172 -19.90 -13.01 -7.64
N VAL A 173 -19.71 -11.73 -8.00
CA VAL A 173 -20.23 -10.58 -7.25
C VAL A 173 -21.75 -10.61 -7.13
N ALA A 174 -22.45 -10.85 -8.22
CA ALA A 174 -23.91 -10.96 -8.21
C ALA A 174 -24.40 -12.11 -7.30
N ARG A 175 -23.72 -13.26 -7.32
CA ARG A 175 -23.99 -14.39 -6.43
C ARG A 175 -23.76 -14.04 -4.96
N LEU A 176 -22.65 -13.40 -4.62
CA LEU A 176 -22.34 -12.96 -3.23
C LEU A 176 -23.36 -11.92 -2.74
N GLN A 177 -23.76 -10.99 -3.59
CA GLN A 177 -24.81 -10.01 -3.26
C GLN A 177 -26.17 -10.64 -3.01
N SER A 178 -26.55 -11.67 -3.78
CA SER A 178 -27.81 -12.40 -3.57
C SER A 178 -27.80 -13.16 -2.25
N LEU A 179 -26.68 -13.81 -1.89
CA LEU A 179 -26.51 -14.50 -0.61
C LEU A 179 -26.59 -13.54 0.58
N LEU A 180 -25.96 -12.36 0.48
CA LEU A 180 -26.03 -11.34 1.52
C LEU A 180 -27.44 -10.76 1.71
N LYS A 181 -28.20 -10.61 0.62
CA LYS A 181 -29.62 -10.18 0.71
C LYS A 181 -30.50 -11.25 1.32
N GLY A 182 -30.28 -12.53 0.98
CA GLY A 182 -30.99 -13.66 1.59
C GLY A 182 -30.74 -13.76 3.10
N ASN A 183 -29.49 -13.66 3.55
CA ASN A 183 -29.14 -13.70 4.96
C ASN A 183 -29.72 -12.51 5.76
N LYS A 184 -29.78 -11.31 5.18
CA LYS A 184 -30.42 -10.14 5.83
C LYS A 184 -31.93 -10.32 5.97
N LYS A 185 -32.58 -11.02 5.05
CA LYS A 185 -34.01 -11.31 5.15
C LYS A 185 -34.27 -12.35 6.25
N HIS A 186 -33.46 -13.40 6.30
CA HIS A 186 -33.55 -14.45 7.33
C HIS A 186 -33.28 -13.92 8.75
N LEU A 187 -32.28 -13.04 8.92
CA LEU A 187 -32.03 -12.36 10.20
C LEU A 187 -33.20 -11.47 10.65
N LYS A 188 -33.90 -10.81 9.72
CA LYS A 188 -35.09 -10.00 10.06
C LYS A 188 -36.31 -10.86 10.43
N GLU A 189 -36.40 -12.08 9.92
CA GLU A 189 -37.46 -13.04 10.27
C GLU A 189 -37.21 -13.70 11.64
N LEU A 190 -35.94 -13.85 12.07
CA LEU A 190 -35.57 -14.39 13.38
C LEU A 190 -35.67 -13.37 14.53
N ILE A 191 -35.75 -12.07 14.22
CA ILE A 191 -35.85 -10.98 15.21
C ILE A 191 -37.33 -10.54 15.40
N ARG A 192 -38.27 -11.09 14.65
CA ARG A 192 -39.72 -10.93 14.83
C ARG A 192 -40.30 -12.07 15.68
#